data_50b08b8446f49ae877c5af373512bf5f
#
_entry.id   50b08b8446f49ae877c5af373512bf5f
#
_cell.length_a   1.000
_cell.length_b   1.000
_cell.length_c   1.000
_cell.angle_alpha   90.00
_cell.angle_beta   90.00
_cell.angle_gamma   90.00
#
_symmetry.space_group_name_H-M   'P 1'
#
loop_
_entity.id
_entity.type
_entity.pdbx_description
1 polymer ?
#
loop_
_entity_poly.entity_id
_entity_poly.type
_entity_poly.pdbx_seq_one_letter_code
_entity_poly.pdbx_strand_id
1 'polypeptide(L)'
;TQVLIEIKACGICGSDVHMLQTDEDGYIFYPGLTAFPATLGHEYSGVVAKAGPNAINKTTGLPFQVGEAVCAEEMIWCGSCRPCADGYPNHCESLQEIGFSIDGAYTNYIAVDARYIWSIEALRPIYGEQKMFDLGSLVEPTSVAYNAVIERGGGIRPGDSVLVMGSGPVGIAACAVLKHAGAAHVII
;
A
#
# COMPACT_ATOMS: atom_id res chain seq x y z
N THR A 1 -17.67 -0.32 10.88
CA THR A 1 -16.81 0.37 9.87
C THR A 1 -15.94 -0.59 9.07
N GLN A 2 -15.84 -1.89 9.46
CA GLN A 2 -14.97 -2.84 8.78
C GLN A 2 -15.57 -3.34 7.46
N VAL A 3 -14.66 -3.64 6.53
CA VAL A 3 -14.94 -4.28 5.24
C VAL A 3 -14.15 -5.57 5.17
N LEU A 4 -14.81 -6.67 4.82
CA LEU A 4 -14.18 -7.93 4.49
C LEU A 4 -13.83 -7.92 3.00
N ILE A 5 -12.57 -8.06 2.69
CA ILE A 5 -12.04 -8.07 1.32
C ILE A 5 -11.63 -9.50 0.97
N GLU A 6 -12.16 -10.03 -0.14
CA GLU A 6 -11.65 -11.24 -0.77
C GLU A 6 -10.45 -10.88 -1.63
N ILE A 7 -9.27 -11.39 -1.29
CA ILE A 7 -8.02 -11.08 -1.97
C ILE A 7 -8.00 -11.67 -3.39
N LYS A 8 -7.64 -10.86 -4.37
CA LYS A 8 -7.50 -11.27 -5.78
C LYS A 8 -6.06 -11.20 -6.27
N ALA A 9 -5.27 -10.29 -5.74
CA ALA A 9 -3.84 -10.19 -5.98
C ALA A 9 -3.12 -9.65 -4.73
N CYS A 10 -1.92 -10.16 -4.46
CA CYS A 10 -1.03 -9.65 -3.43
C CYS A 10 0.41 -9.74 -3.94
N GLY A 11 1.11 -8.61 -3.93
CA GLY A 11 2.53 -8.52 -4.28
C GLY A 11 3.42 -9.13 -3.20
N ILE A 12 4.66 -9.45 -3.57
CA ILE A 12 5.71 -9.89 -2.64
C ILE A 12 6.73 -8.76 -2.54
N CYS A 13 6.81 -8.14 -1.38
CA CYS A 13 7.77 -7.11 -1.07
C CYS A 13 9.12 -7.71 -0.65
N GLY A 14 10.19 -6.95 -0.80
CA GLY A 14 11.50 -7.32 -0.25
C GLY A 14 11.49 -7.49 1.27
N SER A 15 10.64 -6.76 1.98
CA SER A 15 10.44 -6.90 3.43
C SER A 15 9.87 -8.27 3.83
N ASP A 16 8.94 -8.84 3.05
CA ASP A 16 8.43 -10.19 3.29
C ASP A 16 9.56 -11.23 3.25
N VAL A 17 10.50 -11.06 2.29
CA VAL A 17 11.68 -11.93 2.16
C VAL A 17 12.60 -11.74 3.36
N HIS A 18 12.84 -10.51 3.80
CA HIS A 18 13.70 -10.21 4.95
C HIS A 18 13.12 -10.77 6.27
N MET A 19 11.79 -10.83 6.40
CA MET A 19 11.15 -11.44 7.57
C MET A 19 11.32 -12.97 7.63
N LEU A 20 11.63 -13.62 6.50
CA LEU A 20 11.91 -15.06 6.42
C LEU A 20 13.39 -15.39 6.55
N GLN A 21 14.26 -14.39 6.49
CA GLN A 21 15.71 -14.57 6.60
C GLN A 21 16.17 -14.27 8.02
N THR A 22 17.09 -15.10 8.53
CA THR A 22 17.73 -14.91 9.83
C THR A 22 19.23 -14.89 9.68
N ASP A 23 19.90 -14.17 10.57
CA ASP A 23 21.35 -14.28 10.77
C ASP A 23 21.73 -15.55 11.54
N GLU A 24 23.03 -15.71 11.85
CA GLU A 24 23.57 -16.88 12.56
C GLU A 24 23.05 -16.99 14.01
N ASP A 25 22.61 -15.87 14.60
CA ASP A 25 22.04 -15.82 15.94
C ASP A 25 20.51 -15.99 15.95
N GLY A 26 19.88 -16.12 14.76
CA GLY A 26 18.44 -16.31 14.60
C GLY A 26 17.61 -15.02 14.59
N TYR A 27 18.24 -13.86 14.50
CA TYR A 27 17.52 -12.59 14.32
C TYR A 27 17.11 -12.38 12.88
N ILE A 28 15.87 -11.92 12.66
CA ILE A 28 15.37 -11.59 11.33
C ILE A 28 16.03 -10.32 10.78
N PHE A 29 16.19 -10.24 9.46
CA PHE A 29 16.78 -9.06 8.79
C PHE A 29 15.86 -7.85 8.71
N TYR A 30 14.60 -7.99 9.08
CA TYR A 30 13.65 -6.87 9.06
C TYR A 30 13.77 -6.03 10.33
N PRO A 31 14.07 -4.72 10.24
CA PRO A 31 14.32 -3.88 11.40
C PRO A 31 13.07 -3.28 12.04
N GLY A 32 11.89 -3.48 11.45
CA GLY A 32 10.63 -2.91 11.91
C GLY A 32 9.94 -3.73 13.02
N LEU A 33 8.82 -3.20 13.50
CA LEU A 33 7.99 -3.92 14.47
C LEU A 33 7.33 -5.13 13.81
N THR A 34 7.49 -6.29 14.43
CA THR A 34 6.90 -7.55 13.96
C THR A 34 6.25 -8.30 15.11
N ALA A 35 5.18 -9.04 14.83
CA ALA A 35 4.53 -9.92 15.79
C ALA A 35 4.39 -11.31 15.18
N PHE A 36 5.08 -12.31 15.74
CA PHE A 36 4.97 -13.70 15.31
C PHE A 36 4.14 -14.55 16.27
N PRO A 37 3.33 -15.51 15.77
CA PRO A 37 3.12 -15.81 14.34
C PRO A 37 2.29 -14.73 13.65
N ALA A 38 2.59 -14.41 12.38
CA ALA A 38 1.86 -13.45 11.57
C ALA A 38 1.66 -13.98 10.14
N THR A 39 0.53 -13.65 9.55
CA THR A 39 0.31 -13.77 8.10
C THR A 39 0.97 -12.58 7.43
N LEU A 40 1.88 -12.80 6.47
CA LEU A 40 2.56 -11.73 5.75
C LEU A 40 1.69 -11.17 4.61
N GLY A 41 2.26 -10.23 3.84
CA GLY A 41 1.65 -9.63 2.65
C GLY A 41 0.89 -8.33 2.95
N HIS A 42 1.25 -7.27 2.25
CA HIS A 42 0.73 -5.92 2.47
C HIS A 42 0.49 -5.13 1.18
N GLU A 43 0.88 -5.65 0.03
CA GLU A 43 0.68 -5.05 -1.29
C GLU A 43 -0.50 -5.72 -1.99
N TYR A 44 -1.75 -5.40 -1.65
CA TYR A 44 -2.89 -6.20 -2.06
C TYR A 44 -4.06 -5.43 -2.66
N SER A 45 -4.85 -6.17 -3.44
CA SER A 45 -6.13 -5.74 -3.98
C SER A 45 -7.13 -6.89 -3.97
N GLY A 46 -8.39 -6.56 -4.02
CA GLY A 46 -9.45 -7.56 -3.98
C GLY A 46 -10.84 -6.97 -4.18
N VAL A 47 -11.84 -7.74 -3.86
CA VAL A 47 -13.24 -7.33 -3.92
C VAL A 47 -13.86 -7.28 -2.53
N VAL A 48 -14.76 -6.35 -2.32
CA VAL A 48 -15.57 -6.29 -1.10
C VAL A 48 -16.47 -7.52 -1.05
N ALA A 49 -16.20 -8.44 -0.13
CA ALA A 49 -17.04 -9.61 0.13
C ALA A 49 -18.19 -9.29 1.10
N LYS A 50 -17.93 -8.38 2.06
CA LYS A 50 -18.93 -7.90 3.02
C LYS A 50 -18.52 -6.54 3.55
N ALA A 51 -19.47 -5.65 3.76
CA ALA A 51 -19.24 -4.34 4.40
C ALA A 51 -20.12 -4.19 5.66
N GLY A 52 -19.53 -3.60 6.68
CA GLY A 52 -20.28 -3.20 7.87
C GLY A 52 -21.22 -2.02 7.56
N PRO A 53 -22.24 -1.78 8.39
CA PRO A 53 -23.29 -0.80 8.09
C PRO A 53 -22.77 0.65 7.99
N ASN A 54 -21.63 0.94 8.61
CA ASN A 54 -21.00 2.26 8.60
C ASN A 54 -19.67 2.29 7.82
N ALA A 55 -19.46 1.33 6.92
CA ALA A 55 -18.29 1.28 6.03
C ALA A 55 -18.55 2.15 4.81
N ILE A 56 -18.04 3.38 4.85
CA ILE A 56 -18.24 4.39 3.80
C ILE A 56 -17.00 4.46 2.91
N ASN A 57 -17.19 4.37 1.61
CA ASN A 57 -16.17 4.61 0.61
C ASN A 57 -15.84 6.11 0.56
N LYS A 58 -14.62 6.48 0.87
CA LYS A 58 -14.15 7.88 0.91
C LYS A 58 -14.26 8.60 -0.45
N THR A 59 -14.15 7.85 -1.54
CA THR A 59 -14.18 8.39 -2.90
C THR A 59 -15.58 8.80 -3.32
N THR A 60 -16.59 8.00 -2.95
CA THR A 60 -17.98 8.22 -3.39
C THR A 60 -18.87 8.84 -2.32
N GLY A 61 -18.47 8.77 -1.03
CA GLY A 61 -19.32 9.14 0.10
C GLY A 61 -20.47 8.16 0.38
N LEU A 62 -20.53 7.03 -0.32
CA LEU A 62 -21.55 6.01 -0.21
C LEU A 62 -21.04 4.76 0.54
N PRO A 63 -21.93 3.91 1.09
CA PRO A 63 -21.51 2.63 1.65
C PRO A 63 -20.83 1.76 0.60
N PHE A 64 -19.77 1.05 1.01
CA PHE A 64 -19.13 0.05 0.16
C PHE A 64 -20.13 -1.01 -0.30
N GLN A 65 -20.06 -1.37 -1.58
CA GLN A 65 -20.91 -2.39 -2.17
C GLN A 65 -20.14 -3.72 -2.32
N VAL A 66 -20.85 -4.84 -2.10
CA VAL A 66 -20.29 -6.18 -2.38
C VAL A 66 -19.93 -6.27 -3.87
N GLY A 67 -18.73 -6.78 -4.16
CA GLY A 67 -18.18 -6.85 -5.52
C GLY A 67 -17.38 -5.63 -5.95
N GLU A 68 -17.35 -4.54 -5.16
CA GLU A 68 -16.54 -3.37 -5.45
C GLU A 68 -15.05 -3.71 -5.37
N ALA A 69 -14.27 -3.30 -6.38
CA ALA A 69 -12.84 -3.53 -6.44
C ALA A 69 -12.08 -2.49 -5.61
N VAL A 70 -11.19 -2.97 -4.74
CA VAL A 70 -10.48 -2.15 -3.76
C VAL A 70 -9.03 -2.56 -3.57
N CYS A 71 -8.22 -1.62 -3.11
CA CYS A 71 -6.94 -1.84 -2.43
C CYS A 71 -6.99 -1.15 -1.06
N ALA A 72 -5.99 -1.36 -0.23
CA ALA A 72 -5.96 -0.70 1.08
C ALA A 72 -4.54 -0.27 1.47
N GLU A 73 -4.48 0.66 2.43
CA GLU A 73 -3.24 1.08 3.07
C GLU A 73 -2.68 -0.07 3.92
N GLU A 74 -1.37 -0.19 3.96
CA GLU A 74 -0.65 -1.11 4.85
C GLU A 74 -0.63 -0.58 6.28
N MET A 75 -0.42 0.74 6.47
CA MET A 75 -0.32 1.39 7.77
C MET A 75 -1.69 1.66 8.40
N ILE A 76 -1.88 1.16 9.62
CA ILE A 76 -3.08 1.36 10.43
C ILE A 76 -2.75 2.38 11.53
N TRP A 77 -3.09 3.62 11.28
CA TRP A 77 -2.80 4.76 12.17
C TRP A 77 -4.04 5.21 12.96
N CYS A 78 -3.86 5.75 14.17
CA CYS A 78 -4.99 6.07 15.06
C CYS A 78 -5.79 7.32 14.66
N GLY A 79 -5.16 8.29 14.01
CA GLY A 79 -5.79 9.55 13.60
C GLY A 79 -5.96 10.60 14.70
N SER A 80 -5.51 10.33 15.95
CA SER A 80 -5.75 11.20 17.10
C SER A 80 -4.50 11.59 17.89
N CYS A 81 -3.39 10.86 17.74
CA CYS A 81 -2.12 11.22 18.39
C CYS A 81 -1.48 12.45 17.74
N ARG A 82 -0.49 13.03 18.37
CA ARG A 82 0.15 14.26 17.91
C ARG A 82 0.73 14.14 16.51
N PRO A 83 1.52 13.12 16.15
CA PRO A 83 2.00 12.94 14.79
C PRO A 83 0.87 12.84 13.75
N CYS A 84 -0.20 12.11 14.03
CA CYS A 84 -1.35 12.02 13.13
C CYS A 84 -2.03 13.38 12.93
N ALA A 85 -2.20 14.16 14.00
CA ALA A 85 -2.80 15.50 13.93
C ALA A 85 -1.92 16.49 13.15
N ASP A 86 -0.60 16.30 13.19
CA ASP A 86 0.37 17.11 12.46
C ASP A 86 0.55 16.67 10.99
N GLY A 87 -0.19 15.63 10.51
CA GLY A 87 -0.14 15.14 9.13
C GLY A 87 0.95 14.11 8.86
N TYR A 88 1.48 13.46 9.89
CA TYR A 88 2.51 12.43 9.83
C TYR A 88 1.99 11.07 10.35
N PRO A 89 0.96 10.45 9.71
CA PRO A 89 0.38 9.21 10.18
C PRO A 89 1.38 8.05 10.22
N ASN A 90 2.42 8.07 9.40
CA ASN A 90 3.52 7.13 9.43
C ASN A 90 4.38 7.20 10.72
N HIS A 91 4.21 8.25 11.54
CA HIS A 91 4.83 8.38 12.87
C HIS A 91 3.80 8.19 13.98
N CYS A 92 2.69 7.52 13.70
CA CYS A 92 1.65 7.27 14.68
C CYS A 92 2.20 6.54 15.92
N GLU A 93 1.88 7.04 17.12
CA GLU A 93 2.34 6.46 18.40
C GLU A 93 1.82 5.03 18.63
N SER A 94 0.73 4.66 17.99
CA SER A 94 0.12 3.33 18.03
C SER A 94 0.01 2.71 16.64
N LEU A 95 1.02 2.93 15.80
CA LEU A 95 1.05 2.38 14.45
C LEU A 95 0.99 0.85 14.49
N GLN A 96 0.12 0.29 13.66
CA GLN A 96 0.13 -1.13 13.32
C GLN A 96 0.35 -1.27 11.81
N GLU A 97 0.98 -2.35 11.41
CA GLU A 97 1.37 -2.59 10.03
C GLU A 97 0.84 -3.95 9.59
N ILE A 98 -0.04 -3.93 8.57
CA ILE A 98 -0.63 -5.14 7.97
C ILE A 98 0.49 -5.99 7.35
N GLY A 99 0.55 -7.27 7.71
CA GLY A 99 1.60 -8.18 7.26
C GLY A 99 2.88 -8.16 8.09
N PHE A 100 2.94 -7.33 9.15
CA PHE A 100 4.09 -7.21 10.04
C PHE A 100 3.71 -7.33 11.52
N SER A 101 3.05 -6.34 12.06
CA SER A 101 2.61 -6.33 13.46
C SER A 101 1.19 -6.87 13.67
N ILE A 102 0.43 -6.97 12.59
CA ILE A 102 -0.88 -7.64 12.49
C ILE A 102 -0.95 -8.49 11.24
N ASP A 103 -1.91 -9.42 11.19
CA ASP A 103 -2.08 -10.32 10.05
C ASP A 103 -2.31 -9.58 8.73
N GLY A 104 -1.64 -10.04 7.69
CA GLY A 104 -1.62 -9.50 6.35
C GLY A 104 -2.46 -10.26 5.33
N ALA A 105 -2.17 -10.03 4.06
CA ALA A 105 -3.01 -10.38 2.92
C ALA A 105 -2.60 -11.67 2.18
N TYR A 106 -1.63 -12.45 2.65
CA TYR A 106 -1.37 -13.81 2.12
C TYR A 106 -2.41 -14.79 2.65
N THR A 107 -3.67 -14.45 2.42
CA THR A 107 -4.85 -15.20 2.84
C THR A 107 -5.96 -15.03 1.81
N ASN A 108 -7.06 -15.76 1.97
CA ASN A 108 -8.22 -15.59 1.08
C ASN A 108 -9.05 -14.33 1.41
N TYR A 109 -9.07 -13.92 2.67
CA TYR A 109 -9.87 -12.78 3.14
C TYR A 109 -9.14 -11.98 4.20
N ILE A 110 -9.29 -10.66 4.15
CA ILE A 110 -8.81 -9.75 5.20
C ILE A 110 -9.92 -8.78 5.62
N ALA A 111 -9.99 -8.46 6.90
CA ALA A 111 -10.92 -7.45 7.42
C ALA A 111 -10.17 -6.15 7.71
N VAL A 112 -10.55 -5.07 7.05
CA VAL A 112 -9.90 -3.76 7.17
C VAL A 112 -10.94 -2.67 7.47
N ASP A 113 -10.58 -1.68 8.26
CA ASP A 113 -11.46 -0.52 8.47
C ASP A 113 -11.60 0.30 7.17
N ALA A 114 -12.80 0.72 6.87
CA ALA A 114 -13.17 1.45 5.65
C ALA A 114 -12.30 2.69 5.39
N ARG A 115 -11.77 3.31 6.43
CA ARG A 115 -10.92 4.52 6.30
C ARG A 115 -9.57 4.26 5.62
N TYR A 116 -9.12 3.00 5.59
CA TYR A 116 -7.86 2.62 4.93
C TYR A 116 -8.05 2.04 3.53
N ILE A 117 -9.30 1.97 3.04
CA ILE A 117 -9.66 1.33 1.79
C ILE A 117 -9.90 2.36 0.69
N TRP A 118 -9.40 2.06 -0.50
CA TRP A 118 -9.50 2.87 -1.70
C TRP A 118 -10.12 2.07 -2.84
N SER A 119 -11.06 2.66 -3.56
CA SER A 119 -11.65 2.05 -4.75
C SER A 119 -10.65 2.07 -5.91
N ILE A 120 -10.54 0.94 -6.62
CA ILE A 120 -9.78 0.82 -7.87
C ILE A 120 -10.68 0.57 -9.08
N GLU A 121 -12.00 0.77 -8.94
CA GLU A 121 -12.99 0.55 -10.01
C GLU A 121 -12.68 1.34 -11.29
N ALA A 122 -12.05 2.50 -11.18
CA ALA A 122 -11.63 3.29 -12.34
C ALA A 122 -10.66 2.56 -13.29
N LEU A 123 -9.97 1.53 -12.82
CA LEU A 123 -9.07 0.71 -13.65
C LEU A 123 -9.83 -0.33 -14.49
N ARG A 124 -11.02 -0.76 -14.07
CA ARG A 124 -11.79 -1.82 -14.70
C ARG A 124 -12.09 -1.57 -16.19
N PRO A 125 -12.62 -0.41 -16.62
CA PRO A 125 -12.93 -0.16 -18.02
C PRO A 125 -11.69 -0.03 -18.91
N ILE A 126 -10.52 0.25 -18.31
CA ILE A 126 -9.28 0.46 -19.04
C ILE A 126 -8.51 -0.85 -19.25
N TYR A 127 -8.44 -1.69 -18.20
CA TYR A 127 -7.53 -2.84 -18.15
C TYR A 127 -8.23 -4.20 -18.07
N GLY A 128 -9.54 -4.23 -17.82
CA GLY A 128 -10.28 -5.46 -17.54
C GLY A 128 -10.04 -5.97 -16.11
N GLU A 129 -10.79 -7.00 -15.73
CA GLU A 129 -10.90 -7.40 -14.32
C GLU A 129 -9.59 -7.93 -13.73
N GLN A 130 -8.97 -8.93 -14.36
CA GLN A 130 -7.75 -9.54 -13.80
C GLN A 130 -6.62 -8.53 -13.68
N LYS A 131 -6.34 -7.80 -14.75
CA LYS A 131 -5.25 -6.81 -14.77
C LYS A 131 -5.50 -5.64 -13.82
N MET A 132 -6.77 -5.30 -13.56
CA MET A 132 -7.13 -4.31 -12.56
C MET A 132 -6.63 -4.71 -11.17
N PHE A 133 -6.76 -5.98 -10.78
CA PHE A 133 -6.27 -6.45 -9.49
C PHE A 133 -4.75 -6.51 -9.44
N ASP A 134 -4.09 -6.96 -10.51
CA ASP A 134 -2.64 -6.94 -10.59
C ASP A 134 -2.09 -5.51 -10.42
N LEU A 135 -2.72 -4.52 -11.08
CA LEU A 135 -2.37 -3.10 -10.93
C LEU A 135 -2.78 -2.55 -9.56
N GLY A 136 -3.88 -3.02 -9.00
CA GLY A 136 -4.36 -2.64 -7.69
C GLY A 136 -3.37 -3.03 -6.57
N SER A 137 -2.70 -4.18 -6.70
CA SER A 137 -1.66 -4.59 -5.75
C SER A 137 -0.38 -3.74 -5.85
N LEU A 138 -0.16 -3.04 -6.97
CA LEU A 138 0.96 -2.12 -7.14
C LEU A 138 0.70 -0.70 -6.60
N VAL A 139 -0.51 -0.43 -6.11
CA VAL A 139 -0.85 0.92 -5.56
C VAL A 139 0.00 1.21 -4.34
N GLU A 140 0.17 0.23 -3.44
CA GLU A 140 0.97 0.39 -2.22
C GLU A 140 2.44 0.74 -2.56
N PRO A 141 3.24 -0.08 -3.29
CA PRO A 141 4.63 0.26 -3.59
C PRO A 141 4.77 1.53 -4.46
N THR A 142 3.77 1.86 -5.26
CA THR A 142 3.74 3.13 -6.01
C THR A 142 3.54 4.31 -5.07
N SER A 143 2.72 4.17 -4.02
CA SER A 143 2.52 5.21 -3.01
C SER A 143 3.81 5.49 -2.22
N VAL A 144 4.60 4.46 -1.93
CA VAL A 144 5.93 4.60 -1.32
C VAL A 144 6.84 5.45 -2.20
N ALA A 145 6.90 5.13 -3.49
CA ALA A 145 7.70 5.90 -4.46
C ALA A 145 7.20 7.35 -4.59
N TYR A 146 5.87 7.56 -4.66
CA TYR A 146 5.27 8.88 -4.72
C TYR A 146 5.60 9.72 -3.48
N ASN A 147 5.43 9.14 -2.30
CA ASN A 147 5.75 9.80 -1.04
C ASN A 147 7.22 10.20 -0.98
N ALA A 148 8.14 9.30 -1.37
CA ALA A 148 9.58 9.58 -1.37
C ALA A 148 9.96 10.71 -2.34
N VAL A 149 9.42 10.68 -3.56
CA VAL A 149 9.81 11.63 -4.62
C VAL A 149 9.10 12.97 -4.46
N ILE A 150 7.78 12.96 -4.27
CA ILE A 150 6.95 14.18 -4.33
C ILE A 150 6.80 14.79 -2.94
N GLU A 151 6.29 14.01 -1.97
CA GLU A 151 5.92 14.56 -0.67
C GLU A 151 7.14 14.86 0.21
N ARG A 152 8.09 13.92 0.30
CA ARG A 152 9.27 14.05 1.17
C ARG A 152 10.48 14.60 0.42
N GLY A 153 10.66 14.23 -0.85
CA GLY A 153 11.72 14.73 -1.71
C GLY A 153 11.50 16.15 -2.24
N GLY A 154 10.29 16.70 -2.05
CA GLY A 154 9.93 18.03 -2.53
C GLY A 154 9.65 18.10 -4.04
N GLY A 155 9.49 16.95 -4.69
CA GLY A 155 9.18 16.87 -6.12
C GLY A 155 10.35 17.22 -7.03
N ILE A 156 10.01 17.51 -8.28
CA ILE A 156 10.94 17.96 -9.33
C ILE A 156 10.36 19.17 -10.06
N ARG A 157 11.19 19.88 -10.81
CA ARG A 157 10.73 20.89 -11.78
C ARG A 157 10.51 20.22 -13.13
N PRO A 158 9.47 20.60 -13.89
CA PRO A 158 9.33 20.15 -15.28
C PRO A 158 10.60 20.44 -16.07
N GLY A 159 11.11 19.42 -16.78
CA GLY A 159 12.35 19.52 -17.55
C GLY A 159 13.62 19.05 -16.82
N ASP A 160 13.55 18.73 -15.52
CA ASP A 160 14.69 18.20 -14.78
C ASP A 160 15.16 16.85 -15.32
N SER A 161 16.45 16.56 -15.12
CA SER A 161 17.06 15.24 -15.33
C SER A 161 17.25 14.58 -13.95
N VAL A 162 16.77 13.35 -13.81
CA VAL A 162 16.77 12.63 -12.53
C VAL A 162 17.46 11.28 -12.69
N LEU A 163 18.29 10.94 -11.71
CA LEU A 163 18.92 9.62 -11.57
C LEU A 163 18.19 8.86 -10.45
N VAL A 164 17.71 7.67 -10.76
CA VAL A 164 17.14 6.71 -9.81
C VAL A 164 18.15 5.60 -9.59
N MET A 165 18.60 5.42 -8.35
CA MET A 165 19.56 4.37 -8.01
C MET A 165 18.83 3.13 -7.50
N GLY A 166 18.71 2.12 -8.37
CA GLY A 166 18.04 0.84 -8.10
C GLY A 166 16.84 0.60 -8.99
N SER A 167 16.83 -0.56 -9.64
CA SER A 167 15.82 -0.98 -10.63
C SER A 167 14.79 -1.99 -10.07
N GLY A 168 14.62 -2.02 -8.75
CA GLY A 168 13.57 -2.80 -8.09
C GLY A 168 12.18 -2.15 -8.25
N PRO A 169 11.11 -2.79 -7.73
CA PRO A 169 9.73 -2.32 -7.89
C PRO A 169 9.54 -0.84 -7.53
N VAL A 170 10.08 -0.40 -6.40
CA VAL A 170 9.99 1.00 -5.95
C VAL A 170 10.75 1.95 -6.90
N GLY A 171 11.94 1.55 -7.38
CA GLY A 171 12.70 2.36 -8.35
C GLY A 171 11.96 2.52 -9.68
N ILE A 172 11.35 1.44 -10.18
CA ILE A 172 10.53 1.49 -11.41
C ILE A 172 9.29 2.38 -11.20
N ALA A 173 8.62 2.25 -10.05
CA ALA A 173 7.49 3.11 -9.70
C ALA A 173 7.92 4.59 -9.60
N ALA A 174 9.10 4.87 -8.99
CA ALA A 174 9.66 6.22 -8.93
C ALA A 174 9.91 6.80 -10.33
N CYS A 175 10.44 5.99 -11.27
CA CYS A 175 10.60 6.42 -12.66
C CYS A 175 9.27 6.82 -13.31
N ALA A 176 8.21 6.03 -13.07
CA ALA A 176 6.88 6.34 -13.60
C ALA A 176 6.33 7.65 -13.00
N VAL A 177 6.46 7.83 -11.67
CA VAL A 177 6.08 9.06 -10.96
C VAL A 177 6.84 10.27 -11.52
N LEU A 178 8.16 10.17 -11.65
CA LEU A 178 9.02 11.23 -12.15
C LEU A 178 8.68 11.63 -13.60
N LYS A 179 8.45 10.65 -14.47
CA LYS A 179 8.02 10.91 -15.86
C LYS A 179 6.67 11.61 -15.89
N HIS A 180 5.73 11.20 -15.07
CA HIS A 180 4.41 11.83 -14.98
C HIS A 180 4.49 13.25 -14.40
N ALA A 181 5.41 13.49 -13.46
CA ALA A 181 5.67 14.81 -12.88
C ALA A 181 6.39 15.79 -13.84
N GLY A 182 6.83 15.33 -15.03
CA GLY A 182 7.40 16.18 -16.06
C GLY A 182 8.92 16.15 -16.17
N ALA A 183 9.60 15.13 -15.64
CA ALA A 183 11.04 14.95 -15.84
C ALA A 183 11.36 14.79 -17.33
N ALA A 184 12.33 15.54 -17.85
CA ALA A 184 12.81 15.41 -19.22
C ALA A 184 13.57 14.08 -19.41
N HIS A 185 14.44 13.76 -18.48
CA HIS A 185 15.22 12.52 -18.48
C HIS A 185 15.10 11.81 -17.13
N VAL A 186 14.81 10.52 -17.17
CA VAL A 186 14.90 9.64 -16.01
C VAL A 186 15.85 8.51 -16.37
N ILE A 187 16.92 8.38 -15.61
CA ILE A 187 17.97 7.36 -15.75
C ILE A 187 17.85 6.44 -14.55
N ILE A 188 17.83 5.11 -14.76
CA ILE A 188 17.75 4.11 -13.71
C ILE A 188 18.95 3.17 -13.79
#